data_9b99c67245d2ad3fc5e3a7eeb26407f6
#
_entry.id   9b99c67245d2ad3fc5e3a7eeb26407f6
#
_cell.length_a   1.000
_cell.length_b   1.000
_cell.length_c   1.000
_cell.angle_alpha   90.00
_cell.angle_beta   90.00
_cell.angle_gamma   90.00
#
_symmetry.space_group_name_H-M   'P 1'
#
loop_
_entity.id
_entity.type
_entity.pdbx_description
1 polymer ?
#
loop_
_entity_poly.entity_id
_entity_poly.type
_entity_poly.pdbx_seq_one_letter_code
_entity_poly.pdbx_strand_id
1 'polypeptide(L)'
;MEEAIRRVLAEHARLAVDVGQLSEDDDLFEAGMTSHANVNVMLALEEAFDVEFPEATLRRSTFETIAAISATLAQLTPSADVTG
;
A
#
# COMPACT_ATOMS: atom_id res chain seq x y z
N MET A 1 5.65 -0.18 9.76
CA MET A 1 4.65 0.10 8.70
C MET A 1 4.93 -0.65 7.42
N GLU A 2 6.15 -0.62 6.93
CA GLU A 2 6.47 -1.30 5.68
C GLU A 2 6.21 -2.79 5.71
N GLU A 3 6.50 -3.44 6.83
CA GLU A 3 6.26 -4.87 6.96
C GLU A 3 4.79 -5.21 6.79
N ALA A 4 3.92 -4.40 7.38
CA ALA A 4 2.49 -4.63 7.26
C ALA A 4 2.01 -4.42 5.82
N ILE A 5 2.57 -3.41 5.16
CA ILE A 5 2.25 -3.15 3.76
C ILE A 5 2.67 -4.33 2.90
N ARG A 6 3.88 -4.85 3.13
CA ARG A 6 4.35 -6.00 2.36
C ARG A 6 3.50 -7.23 2.59
N ARG A 7 3.03 -7.43 3.81
CA ARG A 7 2.16 -8.55 4.13
C ARG A 7 0.84 -8.44 3.37
N VAL A 8 0.26 -7.25 3.36
CA VAL A 8 -0.99 -7.02 2.63
C VAL A 8 -0.79 -7.27 1.14
N LEU A 9 0.33 -6.81 0.59
CA LEU A 9 0.62 -7.04 -0.81
C LEU A 9 0.78 -8.53 -1.11
N ALA A 10 1.45 -9.25 -0.23
CA ALA A 10 1.64 -10.68 -0.43
C ALA A 10 0.32 -11.43 -0.46
N GLU A 11 -0.65 -10.97 0.32
CA GLU A 11 -1.93 -11.65 0.42
C GLU A 11 -2.93 -11.21 -0.64
N HIS A 12 -2.86 -9.96 -1.08
CA HIS A 12 -3.94 -9.39 -1.89
C HIS A 12 -3.53 -8.87 -3.25
N ALA A 13 -2.27 -8.52 -3.45
CA ALA A 13 -1.86 -7.89 -4.70
C ALA A 13 -1.69 -8.87 -5.85
N ARG A 14 -1.52 -10.15 -5.54
CA ARG A 14 -1.35 -11.21 -6.53
C ARG A 14 -0.22 -10.92 -7.51
N LEU A 15 0.91 -10.52 -6.95
CA LEU A 15 2.07 -10.18 -7.75
C LEU A 15 2.70 -11.44 -8.37
N ALA A 16 3.35 -11.23 -9.51
CA ALA A 16 4.06 -12.31 -10.20
C ALA A 16 5.39 -12.62 -9.53
N VAL A 17 5.86 -11.74 -8.65
CA VAL A 17 7.14 -11.90 -7.98
C VAL A 17 6.93 -11.93 -6.46
N ASP A 18 7.96 -12.41 -5.77
CA ASP A 18 7.94 -12.46 -4.32
C ASP A 18 8.04 -11.03 -3.75
N VAL A 19 7.08 -10.66 -2.91
CA VAL A 19 7.06 -9.32 -2.31
C VAL A 19 8.35 -9.04 -1.55
N GLY A 20 8.93 -10.07 -0.94
CA GLY A 20 10.18 -9.89 -0.21
C GLY A 20 11.35 -9.50 -1.08
N GLN A 21 11.24 -9.70 -2.38
CA GLN A 21 12.29 -9.34 -3.33
C GLN A 21 12.12 -7.95 -3.91
N LEU A 22 11.02 -7.30 -3.61
CA LEU A 22 10.74 -5.98 -4.17
C LEU A 22 11.42 -4.88 -3.38
N SER A 23 11.99 -3.93 -4.11
CA SER A 23 12.44 -2.69 -3.51
C SER A 23 11.22 -1.81 -3.23
N GLU A 24 11.33 -0.92 -2.26
CA GLU A 24 10.23 -0.01 -1.96
C GLU A 24 9.92 0.93 -3.12
N ASP A 25 10.83 1.05 -4.06
CA ASP A 25 10.65 1.91 -5.23
C ASP A 25 10.22 1.16 -6.48
N ASP A 26 10.06 -0.15 -6.40
CA ASP A 26 9.63 -0.93 -7.55
C ASP A 26 8.16 -0.67 -7.85
N ASP A 27 7.82 -0.62 -9.14
CA ASP A 27 6.46 -0.39 -9.59
C ASP A 27 5.63 -1.65 -9.39
N LEU A 28 4.64 -1.57 -8.52
CA LEU A 28 3.81 -2.72 -8.18
C LEU A 28 2.95 -3.17 -9.36
N PHE A 29 2.49 -2.23 -10.18
CA PHE A 29 1.69 -2.59 -11.35
C PHE A 29 2.55 -3.33 -12.37
N GLU A 30 3.81 -2.93 -12.51
CA GLU A 30 4.76 -3.66 -13.36
C GLU A 30 5.05 -5.04 -12.80
N ALA A 31 4.98 -5.20 -11.49
CA ALA A 31 5.22 -6.47 -10.86
C ALA A 31 4.02 -7.42 -10.97
N GLY A 32 2.91 -6.93 -11.51
CA GLY A 32 1.75 -7.77 -11.76
C GLY A 32 0.46 -7.38 -11.07
N MET A 33 0.46 -6.31 -10.28
CA MET A 33 -0.76 -5.89 -9.59
C MET A 33 -1.74 -5.29 -10.59
N THR A 34 -2.94 -5.90 -10.66
CA THR A 34 -3.99 -5.38 -11.53
C THR A 34 -4.78 -4.31 -10.79
N SER A 35 -5.62 -3.57 -11.55
CA SER A 35 -6.49 -2.59 -10.93
C SER A 35 -7.44 -3.24 -9.93
N HIS A 36 -7.91 -4.43 -10.26
CA HIS A 36 -8.80 -5.17 -9.38
C HIS A 36 -8.08 -5.56 -8.09
N ALA A 37 -6.86 -6.07 -8.21
CA ALA A 37 -6.08 -6.45 -7.05
C ALA A 37 -5.74 -5.21 -6.20
N ASN A 38 -5.53 -4.07 -6.86
CA ASN A 38 -5.25 -2.83 -6.16
C ASN A 38 -6.39 -2.43 -5.22
N VAL A 39 -7.64 -2.64 -5.66
CA VAL A 39 -8.79 -2.35 -4.80
C VAL A 39 -8.76 -3.21 -3.55
N ASN A 40 -8.44 -4.49 -3.71
CA ASN A 40 -8.35 -5.40 -2.57
C ASN A 40 -7.23 -4.98 -1.62
N VAL A 41 -6.10 -4.54 -2.18
CA VAL A 41 -4.99 -4.05 -1.38
C VAL A 41 -5.41 -2.82 -0.59
N MET A 42 -6.09 -1.89 -1.25
CA MET A 42 -6.57 -0.68 -0.60
C MET A 42 -7.47 -1.00 0.59
N LEU A 43 -8.44 -1.88 0.37
CA LEU A 43 -9.38 -2.23 1.43
C LEU A 43 -8.69 -2.93 2.59
N ALA A 44 -7.73 -3.79 2.28
CA ALA A 44 -6.98 -4.49 3.32
C ALA A 44 -6.11 -3.52 4.12
N LEU A 45 -5.54 -2.52 3.46
CA LEU A 45 -4.74 -1.51 4.14
C LEU A 45 -5.61 -0.65 5.05
N GLU A 46 -6.82 -0.30 4.59
CA GLU A 46 -7.74 0.48 5.41
C GLU A 46 -8.07 -0.27 6.69
N GLU A 47 -8.27 -1.57 6.58
CA GLU A 47 -8.59 -2.37 7.74
C GLU A 47 -7.37 -2.55 8.65
N ALA A 48 -6.22 -2.83 8.06
CA ALA A 48 -5.01 -3.09 8.84
C ALA A 48 -4.54 -1.87 9.62
N PHE A 49 -4.72 -0.68 9.06
CA PHE A 49 -4.25 0.54 9.68
C PHE A 49 -5.37 1.39 10.27
N ASP A 50 -6.59 0.91 10.15
CA ASP A 50 -7.77 1.61 10.67
C ASP A 50 -7.85 3.03 10.13
N VAL A 51 -7.75 3.15 8.81
CA VAL A 51 -7.80 4.44 8.12
C VAL A 51 -8.72 4.33 6.92
N GLU A 52 -9.04 5.47 6.34
CA GLU A 52 -9.82 5.56 5.13
C GLU A 52 -9.06 6.39 4.12
N PHE A 53 -8.84 5.84 2.92
CA PHE A 53 -8.17 6.60 1.87
C PHE A 53 -9.13 7.64 1.30
N PRO A 54 -8.82 8.94 1.43
CA PRO A 54 -9.67 9.98 0.84
C PRO A 54 -9.68 9.85 -0.69
N GLU A 55 -10.74 10.36 -1.28
CA GLU A 55 -10.87 10.31 -2.73
C GLU A 55 -9.66 10.89 -3.45
N ALA A 56 -9.08 11.94 -2.89
CA ALA A 56 -7.92 12.58 -3.50
C ALA A 56 -6.72 11.66 -3.60
N THR A 57 -6.66 10.60 -2.79
CA THR A 57 -5.56 9.64 -2.82
C THR A 57 -5.83 8.45 -3.72
N LEU A 58 -7.04 8.34 -4.27
CA LEU A 58 -7.42 7.18 -5.08
C LEU A 58 -6.94 7.36 -6.50
N ARG A 59 -5.63 7.25 -6.67
CA ARG A 59 -4.99 7.39 -7.97
C ARG A 59 -3.85 6.37 -8.06
N ARG A 60 -3.44 6.09 -9.29
CA ARG A 60 -2.41 5.09 -9.54
C ARG A 60 -1.12 5.40 -8.77
N SER A 61 -0.71 6.66 -8.76
CA SER A 61 0.55 7.03 -8.15
C SER A 61 0.61 6.73 -6.64
N THR A 62 -0.54 6.73 -5.98
CA THR A 62 -0.60 6.43 -4.55
C THR A 62 -0.21 4.99 -4.26
N PHE A 63 -0.56 4.07 -5.16
CA PHE A 63 -0.36 2.64 -4.95
C PHE A 63 0.72 2.05 -5.85
N GLU A 64 1.47 2.91 -6.52
CA GLU A 64 2.45 2.47 -7.50
C GLU A 64 3.67 1.81 -6.87
N THR A 65 4.08 2.28 -5.71
CA THR A 65 5.24 1.73 -5.01
C THR A 65 4.94 1.58 -3.53
N ILE A 66 5.73 0.73 -2.87
CA ILE A 66 5.60 0.59 -1.42
C ILE A 66 5.90 1.91 -0.73
N ALA A 67 6.89 2.65 -1.23
CA ALA A 67 7.23 3.95 -0.66
C ALA A 67 6.06 4.92 -0.74
N ALA A 68 5.35 4.94 -1.88
CA ALA A 68 4.19 5.82 -2.05
C ALA A 68 3.05 5.44 -1.11
N ILE A 69 2.81 4.15 -0.96
CA ILE A 69 1.77 3.68 -0.04
C ILE A 69 2.13 4.08 1.40
N SER A 70 3.38 3.86 1.76
CA SER A 70 3.85 4.19 3.10
C SER A 70 3.71 5.67 3.40
N ALA A 71 4.09 6.51 2.45
CA ALA A 71 3.98 7.96 2.63
C ALA A 71 2.52 8.40 2.80
N THR A 72 1.62 7.80 2.02
CA THR A 72 0.21 8.12 2.12
C THR A 72 -0.35 7.67 3.45
N LEU A 73 -0.03 6.46 3.88
CA LEU A 73 -0.50 5.95 5.16
C LEU A 73 0.02 6.79 6.32
N ALA A 74 1.25 7.26 6.24
CA ALA A 74 1.81 8.09 7.28
C ALA A 74 1.02 9.38 7.47
N GLN A 75 0.44 9.88 6.40
CA GLN A 75 -0.39 11.08 6.47
C GLN A 75 -1.77 10.79 7.01
N LEU A 76 -2.24 9.57 6.83
CA LEU A 76 -3.59 9.20 7.24
C LEU A 76 -3.68 8.66 8.66
N THR A 77 -2.56 8.19 9.21
CA THR A 77 -2.58 7.58 10.54
C THR A 77 -2.29 8.64 11.60
N PRO A 78 -3.27 8.94 12.46
CA PRO A 78 -3.08 9.98 13.49
C PRO A 78 -1.99 9.62 14.50
N SER A 79 -1.76 8.34 14.70
CA SER A 79 -0.76 7.92 15.67
C SER A 79 0.63 8.43 15.35
N ALA A 80 0.88 8.76 14.09
CA ALA A 80 2.17 9.30 13.70
C ALA A 80 2.42 10.66 14.35
N ASP A 81 1.37 11.37 14.68
CA ASP A 81 1.49 12.69 15.27
C ASP A 81 1.67 12.65 16.76
N VAL A 82 1.18 11.62 17.37
CA VAL A 82 1.15 11.53 18.82
C VAL A 82 2.54 11.50 19.41
N THR A 83 3.44 10.91 18.68
CA THR A 83 4.81 10.81 19.17
C THR A 83 5.56 12.12 19.05
N GLY A 84 4.99 13.01 18.30
CA GLY A 84 5.60 14.32 18.17
C GLY A 84 5.55 15.11 19.44
#